data_ab53f86737c95429142bb7cb636f80f4
#
_entry.id   ab53f86737c95429142bb7cb636f80f4
#
_cell.length_a   1.000
_cell.length_b   1.000
_cell.length_c   1.000
_cell.angle_alpha   90.00
_cell.angle_beta   90.00
_cell.angle_gamma   90.00
#
_symmetry.space_group_name_H-M   'P 1'
#
loop_
_entity.id
_entity.type
_entity.pdbx_description
1 polymer ?
#
loop_
_entity_poly.entity_id
_entity_poly.type
_entity_poly.pdbx_seq_one_letter_code
_entity_poly.pdbx_strand_id
1 'polypeptide(L)'
;MTDKDIIAERGRSLEEDYFRRKDRELIEKMRRAAAAEQARAEMGTKTGLSDPALLEELEGLGFTPDTVTLLPLVPAIQVAWAEGGVTAGERALLTKLARTRGIAEGTPADRQLGDWLDRRPAEEVFVRATRLIRAMLSTGAHEESATDLVKLCEAIAAASGGLFGVNRVSAEERQILTSLAAELNGRPNP
;
A
#
# COMPACT_ATOMS: atom_id res chain seq x y z
N MET A 1 56.12 -17.92 -29.06
CA MET A 1 54.87 -17.20 -28.71
C MET A 1 54.97 -15.88 -29.43
N THR A 2 54.22 -15.67 -30.47
CA THR A 2 54.27 -14.47 -31.28
C THR A 2 53.37 -13.37 -30.68
N ASP A 3 53.70 -12.08 -30.87
CA ASP A 3 52.85 -10.95 -30.39
C ASP A 3 51.39 -11.08 -30.85
N LYS A 4 51.16 -11.71 -31.96
CA LYS A 4 49.83 -11.99 -32.50
C LYS A 4 49.01 -12.99 -31.65
N ASP A 5 49.68 -13.96 -31.02
CA ASP A 5 49.03 -14.96 -30.14
C ASP A 5 48.60 -14.30 -28.82
N ILE A 6 49.39 -13.38 -28.29
CA ILE A 6 49.12 -12.65 -27.06
C ILE A 6 47.93 -11.68 -27.25
N ILE A 7 47.86 -11.00 -28.40
CA ILE A 7 46.71 -10.11 -28.71
C ILE A 7 45.42 -10.89 -28.89
N ALA A 8 45.45 -12.07 -29.55
CA ALA A 8 44.29 -12.91 -29.72
C ALA A 8 43.80 -13.55 -28.40
N GLU A 9 44.72 -13.88 -27.49
CA GLU A 9 44.38 -14.39 -26.16
C GLU A 9 43.79 -13.32 -25.24
N ARG A 10 44.32 -12.07 -25.28
CA ARG A 10 43.70 -10.91 -24.61
C ARG A 10 42.30 -10.58 -25.16
N GLY A 11 42.14 -10.63 -26.48
CA GLY A 11 40.82 -10.41 -27.12
C GLY A 11 39.78 -11.42 -26.59
N ARG A 12 40.11 -12.70 -26.58
CA ARG A 12 39.23 -13.75 -26.06
C ARG A 12 38.89 -13.58 -24.57
N SER A 13 39.90 -13.25 -23.74
CA SER A 13 39.69 -13.03 -22.32
C SER A 13 38.74 -11.82 -22.06
N LEU A 14 38.88 -10.73 -22.83
CA LEU A 14 37.99 -9.56 -22.73
C LEU A 14 36.54 -9.86 -23.20
N GLU A 15 36.41 -10.68 -24.26
CA GLU A 15 35.11 -11.13 -24.73
C GLU A 15 34.44 -12.05 -23.70
N GLU A 16 35.17 -13.00 -23.13
CA GLU A 16 34.63 -13.89 -22.08
C GLU A 16 34.22 -13.13 -20.83
N ASP A 17 34.98 -12.09 -20.41
CA ASP A 17 34.62 -11.24 -19.26
C ASP A 17 33.42 -10.37 -19.57
N TYR A 18 33.29 -9.88 -20.81
CA TYR A 18 32.12 -9.14 -21.25
C TYR A 18 30.87 -10.03 -21.23
N PHE A 19 30.93 -11.23 -21.80
CA PHE A 19 29.81 -12.16 -21.81
C PHE A 19 29.41 -12.60 -20.40
N ARG A 20 30.35 -12.94 -19.53
CA ARG A 20 30.09 -13.28 -18.12
C ARG A 20 29.42 -12.14 -17.35
N ARG A 21 29.76 -10.89 -17.66
CA ARG A 21 29.09 -9.73 -17.05
C ARG A 21 27.69 -9.57 -17.58
N LYS A 22 27.47 -9.70 -18.88
CA LYS A 22 26.15 -9.63 -19.50
C LYS A 22 25.22 -10.74 -19.01
N ASP A 23 25.70 -11.94 -18.89
CA ASP A 23 24.94 -13.07 -18.36
C ASP A 23 24.53 -12.83 -16.90
N ARG A 24 25.43 -12.31 -16.07
CA ARG A 24 25.10 -11.92 -14.68
C ARG A 24 24.03 -10.85 -14.62
N GLU A 25 24.15 -9.77 -15.41
CA GLU A 25 23.16 -8.72 -15.51
C GLU A 25 21.78 -9.25 -15.92
N LEU A 26 21.76 -10.15 -16.91
CA LEU A 26 20.53 -10.78 -17.41
C LEU A 26 19.89 -11.69 -16.34
N ILE A 27 20.68 -12.52 -15.68
CA ILE A 27 20.22 -13.41 -14.61
C ILE A 27 19.63 -12.58 -13.45
N GLU A 28 20.31 -11.50 -13.03
CA GLU A 28 19.77 -10.60 -12.00
C GLU A 28 18.47 -9.95 -12.43
N LYS A 29 18.36 -9.46 -13.65
CA LYS A 29 17.14 -8.88 -14.20
C LYS A 29 15.99 -9.89 -14.18
N MET A 30 16.25 -11.12 -14.62
CA MET A 30 15.25 -12.20 -14.61
C MET A 30 14.81 -12.55 -13.17
N ARG A 31 15.75 -12.62 -12.23
CA ARG A 31 15.43 -12.89 -10.81
C ARG A 31 14.57 -11.80 -10.22
N ARG A 32 14.88 -10.51 -10.48
CA ARG A 32 14.07 -9.37 -10.02
C ARG A 32 12.67 -9.40 -10.62
N ALA A 33 12.55 -9.70 -11.91
CA ALA A 33 11.25 -9.81 -12.56
C ALA A 33 10.41 -10.95 -11.98
N ALA A 34 10.99 -12.12 -11.76
CA ALA A 34 10.31 -13.26 -11.15
C ALA A 34 9.88 -12.96 -9.69
N ALA A 35 10.73 -12.30 -8.91
CA ALA A 35 10.40 -11.90 -7.53
C ALA A 35 9.25 -10.88 -7.50
N ALA A 36 9.23 -9.90 -8.41
CA ALA A 36 8.14 -8.93 -8.53
C ALA A 36 6.82 -9.60 -8.93
N GLU A 37 6.86 -10.54 -9.87
CA GLU A 37 5.68 -11.32 -10.26
C GLU A 37 5.13 -12.15 -9.11
N GLN A 38 6.01 -12.84 -8.37
CA GLN A 38 5.62 -13.58 -7.17
C GLN A 38 4.99 -12.66 -6.12
N ALA A 39 5.59 -11.50 -5.84
CA ALA A 39 5.06 -10.54 -4.89
C ALA A 39 3.66 -10.04 -5.31
N ARG A 40 3.44 -9.75 -6.60
CA ARG A 40 2.13 -9.39 -7.12
C ARG A 40 1.11 -10.52 -6.95
N ALA A 41 1.48 -11.76 -7.25
CA ALA A 41 0.62 -12.92 -7.05
C ALA A 41 0.21 -13.10 -5.58
N GLU A 42 1.14 -12.92 -4.64
CA GLU A 42 0.87 -12.96 -3.20
C GLU A 42 -0.06 -11.82 -2.76
N MET A 43 0.16 -10.58 -3.24
CA MET A 43 -0.76 -9.47 -2.99
C MET A 43 -2.15 -9.77 -3.56
N GLY A 44 -2.24 -10.32 -4.76
CA GLY A 44 -3.50 -10.75 -5.38
C GLY A 44 -4.26 -11.76 -4.51
N THR A 45 -3.56 -12.75 -3.96
CA THR A 45 -4.14 -13.73 -3.05
C THR A 45 -4.70 -13.08 -1.78
N LYS A 46 -3.99 -12.10 -1.21
CA LYS A 46 -4.40 -11.40 0.02
C LYS A 46 -5.53 -10.39 -0.19
N THR A 47 -5.65 -9.82 -1.39
CA THR A 47 -6.65 -8.78 -1.70
C THR A 47 -7.83 -9.30 -2.52
N GLY A 48 -7.74 -10.51 -3.05
CA GLY A 48 -8.72 -11.04 -4.02
C GLY A 48 -8.63 -10.38 -5.40
N LEU A 49 -7.68 -9.48 -5.64
CA LEU A 49 -7.48 -8.83 -6.94
C LEU A 49 -6.73 -9.78 -7.89
N SER A 50 -7.21 -9.89 -9.11
CA SER A 50 -6.60 -10.70 -10.16
C SER A 50 -6.19 -9.90 -11.41
N ASP A 51 -6.62 -8.64 -11.51
CA ASP A 51 -6.23 -7.76 -12.62
C ASP A 51 -4.76 -7.33 -12.45
N PRO A 52 -3.87 -7.65 -13.41
CA PRO A 52 -2.46 -7.27 -13.35
C PRO A 52 -2.23 -5.76 -13.19
N ALA A 53 -3.07 -4.92 -13.81
CA ALA A 53 -2.94 -3.47 -13.72
C ALA A 53 -3.21 -2.96 -12.29
N LEU A 54 -4.17 -3.55 -11.56
CA LEU A 54 -4.43 -3.21 -10.17
C LEU A 54 -3.32 -3.69 -9.24
N LEU A 55 -2.70 -4.85 -9.54
CA LEU A 55 -1.56 -5.37 -8.79
C LEU A 55 -0.29 -4.52 -9.01
N GLU A 56 -0.06 -4.06 -10.23
CA GLU A 56 1.02 -3.11 -10.54
C GLU A 56 0.78 -1.75 -9.86
N GLU A 57 -0.47 -1.33 -9.76
CA GLU A 57 -0.83 -0.12 -9.03
C GLU A 57 -0.56 -0.24 -7.52
N LEU A 58 -0.87 -1.38 -6.90
CA LEU A 58 -0.51 -1.66 -5.50
C LEU A 58 1.01 -1.58 -5.28
N GLU A 59 1.77 -2.23 -6.16
CA GLU A 59 3.24 -2.18 -6.12
C GLU A 59 3.75 -0.74 -6.29
N GLY A 60 3.19 0.01 -7.24
CA GLY A 60 3.53 1.41 -7.49
C GLY A 60 3.22 2.35 -6.32
N LEU A 61 2.26 2.02 -5.45
CA LEU A 61 1.98 2.71 -4.20
C LEU A 61 2.90 2.30 -3.05
N GLY A 62 3.82 1.37 -3.29
CA GLY A 62 4.77 0.87 -2.28
C GLY A 62 4.21 -0.24 -1.39
N PHE A 63 3.06 -0.82 -1.73
CA PHE A 63 2.60 -2.01 -1.03
C PHE A 63 3.46 -3.23 -1.42
N THR A 64 3.65 -4.10 -0.45
CA THR A 64 4.30 -5.40 -0.58
C THR A 64 3.35 -6.49 -0.06
N PRO A 65 3.63 -7.77 -0.28
CA PRO A 65 2.85 -8.83 0.35
C PRO A 65 2.72 -8.68 1.86
N ASP A 66 3.75 -8.14 2.52
CA ASP A 66 3.75 -7.96 3.98
C ASP A 66 2.95 -6.75 4.45
N THR A 67 2.69 -5.78 3.58
CA THR A 67 2.05 -4.51 3.97
C THR A 67 0.68 -4.31 3.35
N VAL A 68 0.28 -5.10 2.36
CA VAL A 68 -0.99 -4.94 1.64
C VAL A 68 -2.23 -5.09 2.55
N THR A 69 -2.09 -5.75 3.69
CA THR A 69 -3.12 -5.84 4.74
C THR A 69 -3.49 -4.48 5.35
N LEU A 70 -2.66 -3.45 5.16
CA LEU A 70 -2.98 -2.06 5.53
C LEU A 70 -3.97 -1.38 4.56
N LEU A 71 -4.13 -1.90 3.35
CA LEU A 71 -4.95 -1.24 2.32
C LEU A 71 -6.35 -0.85 2.83
N PRO A 72 -7.13 -1.71 3.52
CA PRO A 72 -8.44 -1.33 4.03
C PRO A 72 -8.43 -0.26 5.13
N LEU A 73 -7.27 0.02 5.75
CA LEU A 73 -7.13 1.07 6.78
C LEU A 73 -6.80 2.44 6.20
N VAL A 74 -6.39 2.52 4.92
CA VAL A 74 -5.98 3.79 4.29
C VAL A 74 -7.05 4.88 4.36
N PRO A 75 -8.35 4.62 4.11
CA PRO A 75 -9.39 5.64 4.28
C PRO A 75 -9.51 6.16 5.71
N ALA A 76 -9.38 5.29 6.70
CA ALA A 76 -9.42 5.68 8.11
C ALA A 76 -8.19 6.54 8.50
N ILE A 77 -7.02 6.24 7.94
CA ILE A 77 -5.81 7.08 8.08
C ILE A 77 -6.03 8.45 7.43
N GLN A 78 -6.68 8.50 6.27
CA GLN A 78 -7.02 9.77 5.61
C GLN A 78 -7.91 10.65 6.50
N VAL A 79 -8.94 10.07 7.13
CA VAL A 79 -9.82 10.77 8.06
C VAL A 79 -9.03 11.30 9.26
N ALA A 80 -8.17 10.49 9.87
CA ALA A 80 -7.35 10.91 11.00
C ALA A 80 -6.41 12.10 10.66
N TRP A 81 -6.05 12.29 9.40
CA TRP A 81 -5.24 13.41 8.93
C TRP A 81 -6.07 14.65 8.50
N ALA A 82 -7.40 14.61 8.60
CA ALA A 82 -8.27 15.67 8.11
C ALA A 82 -7.95 17.05 8.75
N GLU A 83 -7.63 17.06 10.03
CA GLU A 83 -7.30 18.28 10.79
C GLU A 83 -5.80 18.63 10.80
N GLY A 84 -5.00 17.99 9.94
CA GLY A 84 -3.57 18.27 9.78
C GLY A 84 -2.65 17.53 10.76
N GLY A 85 -3.17 16.62 11.57
CA GLY A 85 -2.41 15.79 12.50
C GLY A 85 -3.26 14.69 13.12
N VAL A 86 -2.62 13.56 13.45
CA VAL A 86 -3.29 12.41 14.08
C VAL A 86 -3.25 12.57 15.60
N THR A 87 -4.41 12.61 16.24
CA THR A 87 -4.53 12.67 17.70
C THR A 87 -4.13 11.36 18.37
N ALA A 88 -3.85 11.41 19.68
CA ALA A 88 -3.55 10.21 20.47
C ALA A 88 -4.70 9.20 20.46
N GLY A 89 -5.96 9.67 20.47
CA GLY A 89 -7.16 8.86 20.42
C GLY A 89 -7.30 8.10 19.09
N GLU A 90 -7.15 8.80 17.98
CA GLU A 90 -7.18 8.20 16.63
C GLU A 90 -6.04 7.20 16.43
N ARG A 91 -4.82 7.56 16.86
CA ARG A 91 -3.67 6.67 16.82
C ARG A 91 -3.93 5.37 17.59
N ALA A 92 -4.42 5.47 18.83
CA ALA A 92 -4.72 4.30 19.64
C ALA A 92 -5.78 3.40 19.00
N LEU A 93 -6.83 4.02 18.42
CA LEU A 93 -7.90 3.28 17.75
C LEU A 93 -7.41 2.63 16.45
N LEU A 94 -6.66 3.33 15.60
CA LEU A 94 -6.07 2.77 14.36
C LEU A 94 -5.12 1.62 14.66
N THR A 95 -4.27 1.77 15.68
CA THR A 95 -3.38 0.67 16.12
C THR A 95 -4.19 -0.53 16.60
N LYS A 96 -5.23 -0.32 17.41
CA LYS A 96 -6.11 -1.41 17.87
C LYS A 96 -6.80 -2.11 16.69
N LEU A 97 -7.30 -1.36 15.72
CA LEU A 97 -7.92 -1.89 14.51
C LEU A 97 -6.94 -2.70 13.66
N ALA A 98 -5.70 -2.25 13.54
CA ALA A 98 -4.65 -3.01 12.88
C ALA A 98 -4.42 -4.37 13.56
N ARG A 99 -4.40 -4.41 14.90
CA ARG A 99 -4.27 -5.67 15.67
C ARG A 99 -5.45 -6.62 15.43
N THR A 100 -6.69 -6.12 15.39
CA THR A 100 -7.87 -6.95 15.08
C THR A 100 -7.85 -7.52 13.66
N ARG A 101 -7.14 -6.89 12.73
CA ARG A 101 -6.91 -7.36 11.36
C ARG A 101 -5.67 -8.25 11.21
N GLY A 102 -5.06 -8.68 12.31
CA GLY A 102 -3.91 -9.58 12.31
C GLY A 102 -2.57 -8.91 12.02
N ILE A 103 -2.50 -7.58 12.01
CA ILE A 103 -1.24 -6.85 11.89
C ILE A 103 -0.56 -6.87 13.26
N ALA A 104 0.39 -7.79 13.45
CA ALA A 104 1.12 -7.92 14.70
C ALA A 104 2.17 -6.81 14.87
N GLU A 105 2.50 -6.52 16.13
CA GLU A 105 3.54 -5.55 16.50
C GLU A 105 4.90 -5.95 15.90
N GLY A 106 5.65 -4.96 15.42
CA GLY A 106 6.99 -5.13 14.84
C GLY A 106 7.02 -5.70 13.42
N THR A 107 5.85 -6.01 12.81
CA THR A 107 5.78 -6.44 11.41
C THR A 107 6.07 -5.28 10.45
N PRO A 108 6.38 -5.54 9.16
CA PRO A 108 6.49 -4.48 8.16
C PRO A 108 5.24 -3.62 8.05
N ALA A 109 4.04 -4.22 8.13
CA ALA A 109 2.78 -3.48 8.12
C ALA A 109 2.62 -2.58 9.36
N ASP A 110 2.99 -3.06 10.55
CA ASP A 110 2.94 -2.26 11.77
C ASP A 110 3.88 -1.04 11.70
N ARG A 111 5.10 -1.24 11.23
CA ARG A 111 6.05 -0.13 11.02
C ARG A 111 5.52 0.89 10.01
N GLN A 112 5.00 0.43 8.88
CA GLN A 112 4.42 1.31 7.86
C GLN A 112 3.21 2.08 8.39
N LEU A 113 2.34 1.44 9.20
CA LEU A 113 1.26 2.14 9.89
C LEU A 113 1.81 3.24 10.80
N GLY A 114 2.82 2.93 11.61
CA GLY A 114 3.49 3.93 12.46
C GLY A 114 4.01 5.12 11.67
N ASP A 115 4.73 4.86 10.58
CA ASP A 115 5.25 5.91 9.68
C ASP A 115 4.13 6.77 9.10
N TRP A 116 3.00 6.18 8.71
CA TRP A 116 1.84 6.89 8.18
C TRP A 116 1.05 7.67 9.25
N LEU A 117 1.14 7.27 10.52
CA LEU A 117 0.56 8.02 11.63
C LEU A 117 1.46 9.17 12.10
N ASP A 118 2.77 9.09 11.83
CA ASP A 118 3.75 10.14 12.14
C ASP A 118 3.90 11.15 11.00
N ARG A 119 3.74 10.68 9.77
CA ARG A 119 3.88 11.51 8.55
C ARG A 119 2.75 11.19 7.58
N ARG A 120 2.00 12.22 7.22
CA ARG A 120 0.88 12.10 6.29
C ARG A 120 1.35 11.51 4.96
N PRO A 121 0.74 10.41 4.48
CA PRO A 121 0.96 9.91 3.13
C PRO A 121 0.64 10.97 2.07
N ALA A 122 1.24 10.83 0.89
CA ALA A 122 0.91 11.67 -0.25
C ALA A 122 -0.58 11.49 -0.63
N GLU A 123 -1.22 12.56 -1.11
CA GLU A 123 -2.65 12.53 -1.49
C GLU A 123 -2.96 11.44 -2.52
N GLU A 124 -2.03 11.19 -3.43
CA GLU A 124 -2.14 10.13 -4.43
C GLU A 124 -2.34 8.74 -3.80
N VAL A 125 -1.74 8.48 -2.65
CA VAL A 125 -1.91 7.20 -1.93
C VAL A 125 -3.36 7.02 -1.51
N PHE A 126 -4.00 8.06 -0.98
CA PHE A 126 -5.40 8.02 -0.55
C PHE A 126 -6.35 7.78 -1.72
N VAL A 127 -6.22 8.59 -2.78
CA VAL A 127 -7.08 8.50 -3.97
C VAL A 127 -6.98 7.12 -4.63
N ARG A 128 -5.77 6.64 -4.88
CA ARG A 128 -5.56 5.36 -5.55
C ARG A 128 -5.93 4.17 -4.66
N ALA A 129 -5.63 4.23 -3.36
CA ALA A 129 -6.03 3.18 -2.43
C ALA A 129 -7.55 3.03 -2.36
N THR A 130 -8.33 4.11 -2.33
CA THR A 130 -9.80 4.05 -2.32
C THR A 130 -10.34 3.34 -3.57
N ARG A 131 -9.76 3.60 -4.74
CA ARG A 131 -10.10 2.90 -5.99
C ARG A 131 -9.79 1.40 -5.90
N LEU A 132 -8.62 1.04 -5.39
CA LEU A 132 -8.18 -0.36 -5.21
C LEU A 132 -9.07 -1.09 -4.20
N ILE A 133 -9.44 -0.44 -3.09
CA ILE A 133 -10.37 -1.00 -2.10
C ILE A 133 -11.73 -1.27 -2.74
N ARG A 134 -12.25 -0.34 -3.53
CA ARG A 134 -13.52 -0.55 -4.25
C ARG A 134 -13.44 -1.77 -5.19
N ALA A 135 -12.35 -1.90 -5.94
CA ALA A 135 -12.12 -3.09 -6.78
C ALA A 135 -12.05 -4.36 -5.93
N MET A 136 -11.33 -4.33 -4.81
CA MET A 136 -11.23 -5.44 -3.87
C MET A 136 -12.59 -5.85 -3.31
N LEU A 137 -13.41 -4.90 -2.88
CA LEU A 137 -14.77 -5.17 -2.38
C LEU A 137 -15.70 -5.76 -3.44
N SER A 138 -15.51 -5.37 -4.71
CA SER A 138 -16.32 -5.89 -5.83
C SER A 138 -16.03 -7.34 -6.18
N THR A 139 -14.90 -7.91 -5.74
CA THR A 139 -14.58 -9.34 -5.96
C THR A 139 -15.41 -10.28 -5.09
N GLY A 140 -15.97 -9.77 -3.98
CA GLY A 140 -16.66 -10.60 -2.98
C GLY A 140 -15.74 -11.54 -2.20
N ALA A 141 -14.43 -11.40 -2.33
CA ALA A 141 -13.46 -12.25 -1.63
C ALA A 141 -13.33 -11.90 -0.14
N HIS A 142 -13.87 -10.76 0.27
CA HIS A 142 -13.83 -10.27 1.65
C HIS A 142 -15.25 -10.14 2.20
N GLU A 143 -15.43 -10.46 3.49
CA GLU A 143 -16.70 -10.27 4.20
C GLU A 143 -16.99 -8.79 4.50
N GLU A 144 -15.97 -7.95 4.49
CA GLU A 144 -16.07 -6.52 4.77
C GLU A 144 -16.76 -5.79 3.62
N SER A 145 -17.73 -4.94 3.95
CA SER A 145 -18.46 -4.13 2.97
C SER A 145 -17.98 -2.67 2.95
N ALA A 146 -18.33 -1.94 1.88
CA ALA A 146 -18.12 -0.49 1.82
C ALA A 146 -18.74 0.23 3.03
N THR A 147 -19.90 -0.23 3.49
CA THR A 147 -20.59 0.32 4.68
C THR A 147 -19.78 0.11 5.95
N ASP A 148 -19.12 -1.03 6.13
CA ASP A 148 -18.30 -1.30 7.31
C ASP A 148 -17.04 -0.45 7.33
N LEU A 149 -16.43 -0.22 6.17
CA LEU A 149 -15.29 0.70 6.04
C LEU A 149 -15.70 2.15 6.34
N VAL A 150 -16.86 2.59 5.90
CA VAL A 150 -17.38 3.94 6.22
C VAL A 150 -17.64 4.08 7.73
N LYS A 151 -18.27 3.10 8.37
CA LYS A 151 -18.46 3.09 9.83
C LYS A 151 -17.12 3.12 10.58
N LEU A 152 -16.12 2.42 10.06
CA LEU A 152 -14.78 2.47 10.62
C LEU A 152 -14.21 3.90 10.57
N CYS A 153 -14.32 4.56 9.42
CA CYS A 153 -13.89 5.95 9.25
C CYS A 153 -14.65 6.91 10.18
N GLU A 154 -15.96 6.73 10.36
CA GLU A 154 -16.78 7.48 11.32
C GLU A 154 -16.31 7.28 12.77
N ALA A 155 -15.93 6.07 13.14
CA ALA A 155 -15.39 5.78 14.47
C ALA A 155 -14.04 6.47 14.71
N ILE A 156 -13.18 6.58 13.70
CA ILE A 156 -11.91 7.32 13.78
C ILE A 156 -12.20 8.82 13.97
N ALA A 157 -13.05 9.41 13.15
CA ALA A 157 -13.45 10.82 13.30
C ALA A 157 -14.04 11.11 14.69
N ALA A 158 -14.83 10.20 15.24
CA ALA A 158 -15.38 10.35 16.61
C ALA A 158 -14.30 10.24 17.71
N ALA A 159 -13.15 9.58 17.42
CA ALA A 159 -12.06 9.42 18.38
C ALA A 159 -11.14 10.64 18.48
N SER A 160 -11.23 11.60 17.55
CA SER A 160 -10.45 12.85 17.57
C SER A 160 -10.73 13.71 18.79
N GLY A 161 -11.90 13.53 19.46
CA GLY A 161 -12.26 14.10 20.75
C GLY A 161 -12.06 15.61 20.81
N GLY A 162 -13.06 16.40 20.42
CA GLY A 162 -13.02 17.86 20.58
C GLY A 162 -12.62 18.27 22.00
N LEU A 163 -12.00 19.44 22.11
CA LEU A 163 -11.33 20.04 23.28
C LEU A 163 -12.17 20.09 24.60
N PHE A 164 -13.41 19.66 24.58
CA PHE A 164 -14.34 19.66 25.73
C PHE A 164 -15.18 18.36 25.83
N GLY A 165 -14.70 17.21 25.30
CA GLY A 165 -15.40 15.92 25.47
C GLY A 165 -16.72 15.81 24.68
N VAL A 166 -16.96 16.70 23.72
CA VAL A 166 -18.09 16.61 22.80
C VAL A 166 -17.56 15.98 21.51
N ASN A 167 -17.94 14.73 21.24
CA ASN A 167 -17.67 14.02 20.00
C ASN A 167 -18.24 14.79 18.80
N ARG A 168 -17.53 15.80 18.31
CA ARG A 168 -17.89 16.53 17.10
C ARG A 168 -16.93 16.17 16.00
N VAL A 169 -17.45 15.45 15.03
CA VAL A 169 -16.80 15.27 13.73
C VAL A 169 -16.64 16.65 13.09
N SER A 170 -15.42 17.05 12.72
CA SER A 170 -15.13 18.34 12.10
C SER A 170 -15.79 18.49 10.72
N ALA A 171 -15.76 19.71 10.16
CA ALA A 171 -16.29 19.94 8.82
C ALA A 171 -15.43 19.21 7.76
N GLU A 172 -14.12 19.21 7.96
CA GLU A 172 -13.13 18.57 7.13
C GLU A 172 -13.29 17.03 7.14
N GLU A 173 -13.42 16.44 8.33
CA GLU A 173 -13.69 14.99 8.47
C GLU A 173 -15.01 14.60 7.80
N ARG A 174 -16.08 15.38 7.98
CA ARG A 174 -17.38 15.13 7.32
C ARG A 174 -17.28 15.17 5.80
N GLN A 175 -16.51 16.11 5.26
CA GLN A 175 -16.30 16.19 3.82
C GLN A 175 -15.58 14.94 3.30
N ILE A 176 -14.51 14.50 3.97
CA ILE A 176 -13.78 13.30 3.61
C ILE A 176 -14.68 12.07 3.73
N LEU A 177 -15.44 11.92 4.83
CA LEU A 177 -16.37 10.80 5.03
C LEU A 177 -17.44 10.75 3.93
N THR A 178 -17.97 11.90 3.52
CA THR A 178 -18.96 11.98 2.44
C THR A 178 -18.36 11.54 1.10
N SER A 179 -17.17 12.02 0.77
CA SER A 179 -16.46 11.62 -0.46
C SER A 179 -16.14 10.13 -0.45
N LEU A 180 -15.59 9.60 0.64
CA LEU A 180 -15.26 8.18 0.79
C LEU A 180 -16.51 7.30 0.66
N ALA A 181 -17.62 7.69 1.29
CA ALA A 181 -18.88 6.94 1.17
C ALA A 181 -19.40 6.92 -0.26
N ALA A 182 -19.30 8.04 -0.99
CA ALA A 182 -19.70 8.10 -2.39
C ALA A 182 -18.80 7.21 -3.28
N GLU A 183 -17.49 7.32 -3.11
CA GLU A 183 -16.51 6.58 -3.90
C GLU A 183 -16.57 5.07 -3.65
N LEU A 184 -16.62 4.64 -2.38
CA LEU A 184 -16.69 3.21 -2.01
C LEU A 184 -18.00 2.56 -2.46
N ASN A 185 -19.12 3.29 -2.46
CA ASN A 185 -20.41 2.80 -2.96
C ASN A 185 -20.59 2.94 -4.48
N GLY A 186 -19.56 3.40 -5.22
CA GLY A 186 -19.60 3.51 -6.67
C GLY A 186 -20.49 4.65 -7.19
N ARG A 187 -20.84 5.62 -6.36
CA ARG A 187 -21.60 6.82 -6.78
C ARG A 187 -20.58 7.89 -7.18
N PRO A 188 -20.74 8.56 -8.35
CA PRO A 188 -19.90 9.68 -8.69
C PRO A 188 -20.08 10.78 -7.63
N ASN A 189 -18.96 11.39 -7.24
CA ASN A 189 -18.96 12.53 -6.34
C ASN A 189 -19.71 13.69 -7.02
N PRO A 190 -20.64 14.38 -6.38
CA PRO A 190 -21.41 15.49 -6.97
C PRO A 190 -20.54 16.68 -7.33
#